data_e7cf7c563a4a901a6283af812829858c
#
_entry.id   e7cf7c563a4a901a6283af812829858c
#
_cell.length_a   1.000
_cell.length_b   1.000
_cell.length_c   1.000
_cell.angle_alpha   90.00
_cell.angle_beta   90.00
_cell.angle_gamma   90.00
#
_symmetry.space_group_name_H-M   'P 1'
#
loop_
_entity.id
_entity.type
_entity.pdbx_description
1 polymer ?
#
loop_
_entity_poly.entity_id
_entity_poly.type
_entity_poly.pdbx_seq_one_letter_code
_entity_poly.pdbx_strand_id
1 'polypeptide(L)'
;MRAVVQRVSEASVTVDGKVVSKIGKGLLVLLGVAPEDDSSKIDWMVRKIVQMRIFEDENDHMNLSVEDVKGSIIVVSQFTLFADCRKGNRPSFIGAAPPEMAEKLYDELVAKMRERLGADRVGTGCFRTHMDVRLLNDGPVTILVEC
;
A
#
# COMPACT_ATOMS: atom_id res chain seq x y z
N MET A 1 -11.12 -0.61 -5.47
CA MET A 1 -9.69 -0.58 -5.07
C MET A 1 -9.34 -1.83 -4.28
N ARG A 2 -8.11 -2.28 -4.40
CA ARG A 2 -7.58 -3.42 -3.66
C ARG A 2 -6.20 -3.07 -3.09
N ALA A 3 -6.00 -3.29 -1.81
CA ALA A 3 -4.73 -3.07 -1.15
C ALA A 3 -4.26 -4.33 -0.43
N VAL A 4 -2.98 -4.68 -0.58
CA VAL A 4 -2.31 -5.65 0.27
C VAL A 4 -1.46 -4.89 1.25
N VAL A 5 -1.76 -5.02 2.53
CA VAL A 5 -1.11 -4.32 3.64
C VAL A 5 -0.24 -5.30 4.40
N GLN A 6 1.05 -5.03 4.49
CA GLN A 6 1.98 -5.85 5.25
C GLN A 6 2.60 -5.03 6.39
N ARG A 7 2.50 -5.54 7.62
CA ARG A 7 3.19 -4.96 8.77
C ARG A 7 4.68 -5.23 8.63
N VAL A 8 5.51 -4.21 8.78
CA VAL A 8 6.94 -4.30 8.57
C VAL A 8 7.74 -3.71 9.74
N SER A 9 8.91 -4.28 10.01
CA SER A 9 9.93 -3.65 10.86
C SER A 9 10.83 -2.72 10.05
N GLU A 10 10.97 -2.98 8.75
CA GLU A 10 11.62 -2.12 7.77
C GLU A 10 11.13 -2.42 6.35
N ALA A 11 11.11 -1.41 5.49
CA ALA A 11 10.87 -1.58 4.06
C ALA A 11 11.58 -0.50 3.26
N SER A 12 11.88 -0.80 1.99
CA SER A 12 12.47 0.15 1.05
C SER A 12 12.05 -0.13 -0.38
N VAL A 13 12.06 0.92 -1.19
CA VAL A 13 11.86 0.85 -2.65
C VAL A 13 13.09 1.43 -3.31
N THR A 14 13.66 0.68 -4.26
CA THR A 14 14.82 1.07 -5.05
C THR A 14 14.44 1.09 -6.53
N VAL A 15 14.82 2.15 -7.23
CA VAL A 15 14.63 2.33 -8.68
C VAL A 15 15.98 2.68 -9.29
N ASP A 16 16.40 1.95 -10.32
CA ASP A 16 17.70 2.14 -11.00
C ASP A 16 18.89 2.23 -10.02
N GLY A 17 18.90 1.35 -9.02
CA GLY A 17 19.95 1.30 -8.01
C GLY A 17 19.90 2.38 -6.94
N LYS A 18 18.92 3.29 -6.98
CA LYS A 18 18.74 4.38 -6.00
C LYS A 18 17.55 4.11 -5.10
N VAL A 19 17.74 4.22 -3.80
CA VAL A 19 16.66 4.14 -2.82
C VAL A 19 15.78 5.39 -2.92
N VAL A 20 14.52 5.21 -3.32
CA VAL A 20 13.53 6.30 -3.45
C VAL A 20 12.66 6.45 -2.20
N SER A 21 12.46 5.37 -1.44
CA SER A 21 11.76 5.39 -0.15
C SER A 21 12.36 4.35 0.79
N LYS A 22 12.42 4.69 2.08
CA LYS A 22 12.84 3.78 3.15
C LYS A 22 12.11 4.13 4.43
N ILE A 23 11.61 3.11 5.13
CA ILE A 23 10.96 3.24 6.44
C ILE A 23 11.48 2.19 7.42
N GLY A 24 11.33 2.46 8.71
CA GLY A 24 11.42 1.48 9.78
C GLY A 24 10.06 0.84 10.06
N LYS A 25 9.66 0.75 11.33
CA LYS A 25 8.36 0.19 11.77
C LYS A 25 7.20 0.86 11.06
N GLY A 26 6.31 0.05 10.48
CA GLY A 26 5.16 0.59 9.78
C GLY A 26 4.48 -0.40 8.85
N LEU A 27 4.01 0.09 7.69
CA LEU A 27 3.28 -0.69 6.71
C LEU A 27 3.89 -0.54 5.31
N LEU A 28 4.01 -1.66 4.60
CA LEU A 28 4.13 -1.66 3.15
C LEU A 28 2.76 -1.95 2.54
N VAL A 29 2.30 -1.07 1.67
CA VAL A 29 0.99 -1.14 1.01
C VAL A 29 1.17 -1.29 -0.49
N LEU A 30 0.71 -2.40 -1.05
CA LEU A 30 0.58 -2.60 -2.49
C LEU A 30 -0.83 -2.20 -2.88
N LEU A 31 -1.00 -1.22 -3.79
CA LEU A 31 -2.30 -0.66 -4.16
C LEU A 31 -2.63 -0.92 -5.63
N GLY A 32 -3.73 -1.61 -5.89
CA GLY A 32 -4.34 -1.79 -7.20
C GLY A 32 -5.61 -0.95 -7.34
N VAL A 33 -5.84 -0.46 -8.56
CA VAL A 33 -7.03 0.30 -8.95
C VAL A 33 -7.78 -0.47 -10.04
N ALA A 34 -9.10 -0.57 -9.91
CA ALA A 34 -10.00 -1.18 -10.89
C ALA A 34 -10.66 -0.11 -11.77
N PRO A 35 -11.17 -0.46 -12.97
CA PRO A 35 -11.79 0.51 -13.88
C PRO A 35 -13.03 1.23 -13.30
N GLU A 36 -13.74 0.59 -12.37
CA GLU A 36 -14.93 1.13 -11.69
C GLU A 36 -14.62 1.94 -10.43
N ASP A 37 -13.34 2.14 -10.11
CA ASP A 37 -12.96 2.93 -8.95
C ASP A 37 -12.97 4.43 -9.24
N ASP A 38 -13.27 5.20 -8.21
CA ASP A 38 -13.26 6.66 -8.24
C ASP A 38 -12.79 7.26 -6.90
N SER A 39 -12.74 8.58 -6.83
CA SER A 39 -12.28 9.31 -5.65
C SER A 39 -13.15 9.08 -4.40
N SER A 40 -14.41 8.63 -4.55
CA SER A 40 -15.29 8.36 -3.40
C SER A 40 -14.80 7.23 -2.49
N LYS A 41 -14.00 6.31 -3.05
CA LYS A 41 -13.45 5.18 -2.32
C LYS A 41 -12.17 5.51 -1.53
N ILE A 42 -11.51 6.62 -1.86
CA ILE A 42 -10.18 6.94 -1.33
C ILE A 42 -10.23 7.21 0.17
N ASP A 43 -11.16 8.02 0.65
CA ASP A 43 -11.26 8.34 2.08
C ASP A 43 -11.49 7.09 2.94
N TRP A 44 -12.31 6.17 2.43
CA TRP A 44 -12.55 4.89 3.10
C TRP A 44 -11.26 4.04 3.15
N MET A 45 -10.57 3.91 2.02
CA MET A 45 -9.34 3.11 1.91
C MET A 45 -8.23 3.67 2.82
N VAL A 46 -7.99 4.99 2.78
CA VAL A 46 -7.02 5.67 3.64
C VAL A 46 -7.33 5.41 5.10
N ARG A 47 -8.59 5.63 5.52
CA ARG A 47 -9.02 5.41 6.90
C ARG A 47 -8.79 3.96 7.32
N LYS A 48 -9.16 2.98 6.47
CA LYS A 48 -8.97 1.56 6.77
C LYS A 48 -7.51 1.19 6.94
N ILE A 49 -6.63 1.64 6.07
CA ILE A 49 -5.20 1.35 6.15
C ILE A 49 -4.58 2.01 7.38
N VAL A 50 -4.85 3.30 7.60
CA VAL A 50 -4.20 4.08 8.68
C VAL A 50 -4.69 3.68 10.07
N GLN A 51 -5.98 3.32 10.20
CA GLN A 51 -6.59 2.93 11.49
C GLN A 51 -6.63 1.43 11.73
N MET A 52 -6.08 0.63 10.84
CA MET A 52 -6.03 -0.83 11.01
C MET A 52 -5.21 -1.19 12.25
N ARG A 53 -5.83 -1.90 13.19
CA ARG A 53 -5.28 -2.20 14.51
C ARG A 53 -4.52 -3.52 14.50
N ILE A 54 -3.35 -3.53 13.87
CA ILE A 54 -2.50 -4.71 13.67
C ILE A 54 -1.12 -4.60 14.31
N PHE A 55 -0.89 -3.57 15.12
CA PHE A 55 0.30 -3.47 15.97
C PHE A 55 -0.04 -3.87 17.39
N GLU A 56 0.89 -4.54 18.03
CA GLU A 56 0.71 -5.03 19.39
C GLU A 56 0.73 -3.89 20.41
N ASP A 57 -0.16 -4.00 21.40
CA ASP A 57 -0.18 -3.16 22.58
C ASP A 57 0.75 -3.73 23.68
N GLU A 58 0.71 -3.15 24.87
CA GLU A 58 1.49 -3.57 26.03
C GLU A 58 1.16 -4.99 26.55
N ASN A 59 0.05 -5.58 26.10
CA ASN A 59 -0.39 -6.93 26.46
C ASN A 59 -0.20 -7.94 25.32
N ASP A 60 0.61 -7.59 24.31
CA ASP A 60 0.86 -8.40 23.10
C ASP A 60 -0.42 -8.71 22.28
N HIS A 61 -1.42 -7.83 22.35
CA HIS A 61 -2.63 -7.93 21.53
C HIS A 61 -2.58 -6.96 20.35
N MET A 62 -2.99 -7.40 19.16
CA MET A 62 -3.20 -6.53 18.00
C MET A 62 -4.29 -5.52 18.31
N ASN A 63 -3.93 -4.31 18.68
CA ASN A 63 -4.83 -3.29 19.19
C ASN A 63 -4.49 -1.86 18.73
N LEU A 64 -3.28 -1.63 18.29
CA LEU A 64 -2.80 -0.31 17.87
C LEU A 64 -2.68 -0.21 16.37
N SER A 65 -2.96 0.98 15.83
CA SER A 65 -2.80 1.34 14.43
C SER A 65 -1.39 1.85 14.12
N VAL A 66 -1.08 2.01 12.83
CA VAL A 66 0.18 2.66 12.42
C VAL A 66 0.27 4.11 12.91
N GLU A 67 -0.88 4.76 13.06
CA GLU A 67 -1.01 6.12 13.61
C GLU A 67 -0.62 6.15 15.09
N ASP A 68 -1.15 5.20 15.90
CA ASP A 68 -0.88 5.08 17.34
C ASP A 68 0.60 4.80 17.63
N VAL A 69 1.22 3.90 16.89
CA VAL A 69 2.63 3.55 17.06
C VAL A 69 3.59 4.53 16.40
N LYS A 70 3.08 5.62 15.81
CA LYS A 70 3.86 6.63 15.06
C LYS A 70 4.72 6.00 13.95
N GLY A 71 4.24 4.91 13.35
CA GLY A 71 4.89 4.21 12.25
C GLY A 71 4.78 4.97 10.94
N SER A 72 5.48 4.51 9.93
CA SER A 72 5.49 5.06 8.57
C SER A 72 4.86 4.11 7.57
N ILE A 73 4.48 4.61 6.40
CA ILE A 73 3.89 3.81 5.32
C ILE A 73 4.69 4.02 4.03
N ILE A 74 4.93 2.95 3.27
CA ILE A 74 5.28 3.05 1.84
C ILE A 74 4.09 2.54 1.04
N VAL A 75 3.63 3.32 0.06
CA VAL A 75 2.59 2.92 -0.88
C VAL A 75 3.23 2.67 -2.25
N VAL A 76 3.03 1.47 -2.78
CA VAL A 76 3.51 1.05 -4.10
C VAL A 76 2.33 0.70 -4.98
N SER A 77 2.27 1.24 -6.20
CA SER A 77 1.24 0.86 -7.16
C SER A 77 1.47 -0.57 -7.65
N GLN A 78 0.40 -1.38 -7.71
CA GLN A 78 0.46 -2.80 -8.03
C GLN A 78 -0.78 -3.23 -8.83
N PHE A 79 -0.82 -2.97 -10.13
CA PHE A 79 -1.96 -3.32 -10.99
C PHE A 79 -2.18 -4.84 -11.08
N THR A 80 -1.13 -5.64 -10.88
CA THR A 80 -1.20 -7.10 -10.91
C THR A 80 -2.06 -7.70 -9.80
N LEU A 81 -2.50 -6.92 -8.81
CA LEU A 81 -3.51 -7.35 -7.83
C LEU A 81 -4.87 -7.64 -8.50
N PHE A 82 -5.11 -7.11 -9.71
CA PHE A 82 -6.28 -7.40 -10.52
C PHE A 82 -6.02 -8.44 -11.62
N ALA A 83 -5.02 -9.31 -11.41
CA ALA A 83 -4.76 -10.44 -12.29
C ALA A 83 -5.87 -11.49 -12.22
N ASP A 84 -6.35 -11.96 -13.39
CA ASP A 84 -7.22 -13.12 -13.50
C ASP A 84 -6.41 -14.33 -13.99
N CYS A 85 -6.28 -15.33 -13.15
CA CYS A 85 -5.55 -16.57 -13.42
C CYS A 85 -6.47 -17.80 -13.57
N ARG A 86 -7.78 -17.60 -13.72
CA ARG A 86 -8.75 -18.73 -13.81
C ARG A 86 -8.63 -19.54 -15.10
N LYS A 87 -8.08 -18.94 -16.16
CA LYS A 87 -7.91 -19.62 -17.46
C LYS A 87 -6.42 -19.64 -17.84
N GLY A 88 -5.83 -20.84 -17.77
CA GLY A 88 -4.43 -21.04 -18.12
C GLY A 88 -3.44 -20.39 -17.15
N ASN A 89 -2.15 -20.45 -17.52
CA ASN A 89 -1.05 -20.01 -16.65
C ASN A 89 -0.54 -18.58 -16.95
N ARG A 90 -1.11 -17.93 -17.98
CA ARG A 90 -0.81 -16.52 -18.29
C ARG A 90 -1.87 -15.63 -17.65
N PRO A 91 -1.53 -14.81 -16.66
CA PRO A 91 -2.49 -13.90 -16.04
C PRO A 91 -3.05 -12.89 -17.03
N SER A 92 -4.36 -12.61 -16.92
CA SER A 92 -5.02 -11.50 -17.61
C SER A 92 -5.12 -10.31 -16.69
N PHE A 93 -4.80 -9.11 -17.18
CA PHE A 93 -4.85 -7.87 -16.41
C PHE A 93 -5.97 -6.92 -16.86
N ILE A 94 -6.97 -7.43 -17.58
CA ILE A 94 -8.12 -6.63 -18.06
C ILE A 94 -8.90 -6.00 -16.88
N GLY A 95 -8.85 -6.62 -15.69
CA GLY A 95 -9.49 -6.10 -14.49
C GLY A 95 -8.76 -4.93 -13.82
N ALA A 96 -7.60 -4.51 -14.34
CA ALA A 96 -6.89 -3.34 -13.84
C ALA A 96 -7.32 -2.05 -14.55
N ALA A 97 -7.37 -0.93 -13.85
CA ALA A 97 -7.66 0.38 -14.44
C ALA A 97 -6.59 0.80 -15.46
N PRO A 98 -6.95 1.63 -16.47
CA PRO A 98 -5.97 2.27 -17.34
C PRO A 98 -4.92 3.03 -16.52
N PRO A 99 -3.65 3.04 -16.97
CA PRO A 99 -2.55 3.63 -16.18
C PRO A 99 -2.77 5.08 -15.72
N GLU A 100 -3.29 5.93 -16.60
CA GLU A 100 -3.54 7.35 -16.26
C GLU A 100 -4.58 7.52 -15.15
N MET A 101 -5.66 6.73 -15.19
CA MET A 101 -6.68 6.72 -14.15
C MET A 101 -6.11 6.17 -12.83
N ALA A 102 -5.36 5.07 -12.91
CA ALA A 102 -4.76 4.45 -11.75
C ALA A 102 -3.75 5.37 -11.07
N GLU A 103 -2.90 6.07 -11.84
CA GLU A 103 -1.93 7.04 -11.31
C GLU A 103 -2.61 8.20 -10.59
N LYS A 104 -3.65 8.78 -11.19
CA LYS A 104 -4.43 9.85 -10.57
C LYS A 104 -5.01 9.46 -9.21
N LEU A 105 -5.67 8.29 -9.13
CA LEU A 105 -6.27 7.82 -7.88
C LEU A 105 -5.22 7.39 -6.85
N TYR A 106 -4.10 6.84 -7.30
CA TYR A 106 -2.94 6.54 -6.46
C TYR A 106 -2.36 7.81 -5.82
N ASP A 107 -2.13 8.86 -6.62
CA ASP A 107 -1.58 10.13 -6.15
C ASP A 107 -2.54 10.81 -5.16
N GLU A 108 -3.84 10.77 -5.42
CA GLU A 108 -4.86 11.30 -4.52
C GLU A 108 -4.87 10.56 -3.18
N LEU A 109 -4.77 9.24 -3.20
CA LEU A 109 -4.70 8.42 -1.98
C LEU A 109 -3.44 8.75 -1.17
N VAL A 110 -2.28 8.86 -1.82
CA VAL A 110 -1.02 9.23 -1.18
C VAL A 110 -1.09 10.61 -0.56
N ALA A 111 -1.67 11.59 -1.28
CA ALA A 111 -1.84 12.96 -0.76
C ALA A 111 -2.69 12.95 0.53
N LYS A 112 -3.81 12.23 0.55
CA LYS A 112 -4.66 12.11 1.74
C LYS A 112 -3.99 11.38 2.90
N MET A 113 -3.17 10.36 2.63
CA MET A 113 -2.36 9.73 3.68
C MET A 113 -1.34 10.70 4.28
N ARG A 114 -0.69 11.54 3.44
CA ARG A 114 0.25 12.56 3.88
C ARG A 114 -0.40 13.66 4.72
N GLU A 115 -1.59 14.10 4.34
CA GLU A 115 -2.39 15.05 5.14
C GLU A 115 -2.66 14.49 6.55
N ARG A 116 -2.90 13.19 6.66
CA ARG A 116 -3.25 12.55 7.92
C ARG A 116 -2.06 12.21 8.81
N LEU A 117 -0.99 11.65 8.23
CA LEU A 117 0.15 11.13 8.99
C LEU A 117 1.35 12.07 9.04
N GLY A 118 1.41 13.04 8.14
CA GLY A 118 2.58 13.84 7.85
C GLY A 118 3.34 13.34 6.61
N ALA A 119 3.85 14.26 5.80
CA ALA A 119 4.51 13.96 4.52
C ALA A 119 5.80 13.12 4.70
N ASP A 120 6.50 13.29 5.81
CA ASP A 120 7.72 12.59 6.18
C ASP A 120 7.48 11.11 6.57
N ARG A 121 6.23 10.75 6.89
CA ARG A 121 5.83 9.39 7.27
C ARG A 121 5.22 8.57 6.14
N VAL A 122 5.07 9.14 4.94
CA VAL A 122 4.47 8.45 3.79
C VAL A 122 5.41 8.50 2.59
N GLY A 123 6.10 7.38 2.36
CA GLY A 123 6.92 7.14 1.19
C GLY A 123 6.13 6.55 0.02
N THR A 124 6.70 6.64 -1.17
CA THR A 124 6.10 6.10 -2.41
C THR A 124 7.14 5.34 -3.22
N GLY A 125 6.67 4.51 -4.16
CA GLY A 125 7.46 4.08 -5.29
C GLY A 125 7.45 5.10 -6.43
N CYS A 126 7.86 4.66 -7.62
CA CYS A 126 7.75 5.41 -8.86
C CYS A 126 6.75 4.69 -9.78
N PHE A 127 5.69 5.38 -10.18
CA PHE A 127 4.66 4.80 -11.04
C PHE A 127 5.23 4.37 -12.39
N ARG A 128 4.83 3.19 -12.91
CA ARG A 128 5.26 2.61 -14.20
C ARG A 128 6.76 2.34 -14.35
N THR A 129 7.50 2.24 -13.26
CA THR A 129 8.91 1.83 -13.31
C THR A 129 9.10 0.43 -12.72
N HIS A 130 10.22 -0.19 -13.05
CA HIS A 130 10.67 -1.36 -12.30
C HIS A 130 11.13 -0.92 -10.91
N MET A 131 10.66 -1.62 -9.88
CA MET A 131 11.00 -1.31 -8.49
C MET A 131 11.46 -2.58 -7.78
N ASP A 132 12.59 -2.49 -7.11
CA ASP A 132 13.02 -3.49 -6.15
C ASP A 132 12.40 -3.13 -4.79
N VAL A 133 11.38 -3.87 -4.39
CA VAL A 133 10.68 -3.67 -3.12
C VAL A 133 11.21 -4.66 -2.10
N ARG A 134 11.87 -4.16 -1.06
CA ARG A 134 12.39 -4.95 0.06
C ARG A 134 11.58 -4.66 1.30
N LEU A 135 11.28 -5.70 2.06
CA LEU A 135 10.59 -5.57 3.34
C LEU A 135 10.98 -6.72 4.26
N LEU A 136 10.89 -6.44 5.56
CA LEU A 136 10.88 -7.47 6.59
C LEU A 136 9.46 -7.51 7.17
N ASN A 137 8.68 -8.53 6.77
CA ASN A 137 7.32 -8.72 7.26
C ASN A 137 7.40 -9.14 8.74
N ASP A 138 6.88 -8.26 9.59
CA ASP A 138 6.88 -8.45 11.02
C ASP A 138 5.65 -9.25 11.46
N GLY A 139 5.90 -10.54 11.77
CA GLY A 139 4.81 -11.36 12.24
C GLY A 139 4.77 -12.82 11.77
N PRO A 140 4.51 -13.20 10.51
CA PRO A 140 4.05 -12.37 9.39
C PRO A 140 2.62 -11.85 9.57
N VAL A 141 2.38 -10.64 9.11
CA VAL A 141 1.05 -10.01 9.07
C VAL A 141 0.80 -9.41 7.71
N THR A 142 -0.18 -9.96 6.99
CA THR A 142 -0.56 -9.54 5.63
C THR A 142 -2.07 -9.53 5.54
N ILE A 143 -2.65 -8.38 5.23
CA ILE A 143 -4.10 -8.15 5.17
C ILE A 143 -4.49 -7.68 3.77
N LEU A 144 -5.54 -8.27 3.21
CA LEU A 144 -6.17 -7.80 1.99
C LEU A 144 -7.34 -6.90 2.34
N VAL A 145 -7.37 -5.70 1.74
CA VAL A 145 -8.44 -4.71 1.90
C VAL A 145 -9.03 -4.40 0.53
N GLU A 146 -10.35 -4.47 0.40
CA GLU A 146 -11.06 -4.22 -0.85
C GLU A 146 -12.27 -3.30 -0.62
N CYS A 147 -12.55 -2.44 -1.60
CA CYS A 147 -13.76 -1.61 -1.65
C CYS A 147 -14.30 -1.45 -3.07
#